data_7e6b7831dcfaf159f27f83bba6b87833
#
_entry.id   7e6b7831dcfaf159f27f83bba6b87833
#
_cell.length_a   1.000
_cell.length_b   1.000
_cell.length_c   1.000
_cell.angle_alpha   90.00
_cell.angle_beta   90.00
_cell.angle_gamma   90.00
#
_symmetry.space_group_name_H-M   'P 1'
#
loop_
_entity.id
_entity.type
_entity.pdbx_description
1 polymer ?
#
loop_
_entity_poly.entity_id
_entity_poly.type
_entity_poly.pdbx_seq_one_letter_code
_entity_poly.pdbx_strand_id
1 'polypeptide(L)'
;MIAATSVAMASAQAQTTPPPAPPTDTKPAEPAAPAPPPPIFSIWGFDLTGHVDVGYSYLSGSGKFVSGVNDRVFDYKHDTAYFHALDLTFTNTPDNGWGGLVDVTIGKDADAIAAYGTISKSKGPANGANHYVDPTQFFVYYGAAPFSIIAGKYVTNAGAEVIKSDGDTNYSRSILFGYAIPFTHTGVRATYKVNDALTVLGGVNEGWDAFESPSHNATVELGGTFAPTKTVSIVASYYGGKELVTNYPKSAAKGRRNLFDIVGTFNATDQLTFILNYDYGDQEQAAANGGKAKWQGIAGYANYQINDQWRVSLRGEYFDDKDGYRTGVVQKWKEATLTLAYLPAKEWEIRAEVRVDRSDQSAFLKSDSVTPTSNQHSAGVEVLYKF
;
A
#
# COMPACT_ATOMS: atom_id res chain seq x y z
N MET A 1 1.78 9.86 0.44
CA MET A 1 1.51 9.81 1.89
C MET A 1 2.22 8.60 2.47
N ILE A 2 3.22 8.84 3.30
CA ILE A 2 4.09 7.78 3.84
C ILE A 2 3.45 7.31 5.14
N ALA A 3 2.24 6.79 5.02
CA ALA A 3 1.52 6.35 6.22
C ALA A 3 2.10 5.06 6.79
N ALA A 4 2.64 4.18 5.94
CA ALA A 4 3.18 2.92 6.42
C ALA A 4 4.43 3.08 7.29
N THR A 5 5.28 4.05 6.97
CA THR A 5 6.45 4.38 7.80
C THR A 5 6.10 5.34 8.93
N SER A 6 5.09 6.16 8.73
CA SER A 6 4.69 7.12 9.73
C SER A 6 4.00 6.49 10.94
N VAL A 7 3.34 5.36 10.81
CA VAL A 7 2.73 4.69 11.96
C VAL A 7 3.78 4.30 13.00
N ALA A 8 4.94 3.82 12.58
CA ALA A 8 6.01 3.53 13.52
C ALA A 8 6.79 4.78 13.98
N MET A 9 6.69 5.89 13.26
CA MET A 9 7.51 7.08 13.53
C MET A 9 6.72 8.32 13.95
N ALA A 10 5.45 8.43 13.63
CA ALA A 10 4.62 9.55 14.08
C ALA A 10 4.33 9.52 15.58
N SER A 11 4.43 8.37 16.22
CA SER A 11 4.33 8.25 17.68
C SER A 11 5.57 8.78 18.44
N ALA A 12 6.69 9.00 17.77
CA ALA A 12 7.91 9.51 18.38
C ALA A 12 7.92 11.03 18.64
N GLN A 13 6.84 11.75 18.37
CA GLN A 13 6.69 13.15 18.71
C GLN A 13 5.87 13.39 19.99
N ALA A 14 6.01 12.54 20.96
CA ALA A 14 5.57 12.88 22.31
C ALA A 14 6.47 13.99 22.89
N GLN A 15 5.85 15.10 23.19
CA GLN A 15 6.38 16.35 23.72
C GLN A 15 7.35 16.15 24.87
N THR A 16 8.63 16.40 24.65
CA THR A 16 9.52 16.85 25.72
C THR A 16 9.53 18.37 25.73
N THR A 17 8.99 18.98 26.75
CA THR A 17 9.08 20.42 27.00
C THR A 17 10.53 20.81 27.30
N PRO A 18 11.17 21.65 26.48
CA PRO A 18 12.43 22.26 26.86
C PRO A 18 12.19 23.45 27.80
N PRO A 19 13.18 23.87 28.60
CA PRO A 19 13.11 25.03 29.47
C PRO A 19 12.95 26.33 28.67
N PRO A 20 12.35 27.38 29.23
CA PRO A 20 11.98 28.60 28.49
C PRO A 20 13.20 29.32 27.95
N ALA A 21 13.27 29.50 26.65
CA ALA A 21 14.20 30.39 25.96
C ALA A 21 13.64 31.82 25.89
N PRO A 22 14.49 32.83 25.78
CA PRO A 22 14.09 34.25 25.77
C PRO A 22 13.29 34.63 24.53
N PRO A 23 12.46 35.70 24.57
CA PRO A 23 11.52 36.03 23.52
C PRO A 23 12.22 36.48 22.25
N THR A 24 12.03 35.73 21.16
CA THR A 24 12.36 36.12 19.80
C THR A 24 11.12 36.12 18.92
N ASP A 25 11.01 37.08 18.06
CA ASP A 25 9.96 37.49 17.15
C ASP A 25 9.04 36.33 16.66
N THR A 26 7.76 36.48 16.92
CA THR A 26 6.70 35.59 16.53
C THR A 26 6.44 35.69 15.03
N LYS A 27 6.99 34.76 14.26
CA LYS A 27 6.46 34.40 12.96
C LYS A 27 5.16 33.62 13.20
N PRO A 28 4.06 33.87 12.46
CA PRO A 28 2.80 33.11 12.65
C PRO A 28 3.05 31.60 12.51
N ALA A 29 2.50 30.83 13.42
CA ALA A 29 2.59 29.38 13.39
C ALA A 29 1.92 28.85 12.10
N GLU A 30 2.67 28.05 11.36
CA GLU A 30 2.22 27.32 10.18
C GLU A 30 1.08 26.37 10.60
N PRO A 31 -0.05 26.27 9.84
CA PRO A 31 -1.11 25.34 10.16
C PRO A 31 -0.56 23.92 10.20
N ALA A 32 -0.62 23.27 11.35
CA ALA A 32 -0.28 21.86 11.48
C ALA A 32 -1.29 21.02 10.68
N ALA A 33 -0.81 19.99 10.00
CA ALA A 33 -1.70 18.99 9.41
C ALA A 33 -2.71 18.52 10.47
N PRO A 34 -3.99 18.31 10.11
CA PRO A 34 -4.99 17.90 11.08
C PRO A 34 -4.51 16.63 11.79
N ALA A 35 -4.51 16.70 13.12
CA ALA A 35 -4.15 15.55 13.95
C ALA A 35 -5.09 14.39 13.62
N PRO A 36 -4.60 13.15 13.58
CA PRO A 36 -5.47 11.98 13.42
C PRO A 36 -6.58 12.00 14.49
N PRO A 37 -7.75 11.43 14.20
CA PRO A 37 -8.82 11.32 15.20
C PRO A 37 -8.27 10.66 16.48
N PRO A 38 -8.72 11.08 17.67
CA PRO A 38 -8.29 10.43 18.90
C PRO A 38 -8.74 8.95 18.88
N PRO A 39 -7.99 8.03 19.50
CA PRO A 39 -8.37 6.63 19.55
C PRO A 39 -9.73 6.50 20.26
N ILE A 40 -10.61 5.62 19.76
CA ILE A 40 -11.90 5.33 20.41
C ILE A 40 -11.68 4.84 21.84
N PHE A 41 -10.60 4.11 22.04
CA PHE A 41 -10.38 3.36 23.25
C PHE A 41 -8.88 3.12 23.43
N SER A 42 -8.40 3.29 24.67
CA SER A 42 -7.02 2.97 25.03
C SER A 42 -7.03 2.03 26.23
N ILE A 43 -6.28 0.93 26.17
CA ILE A 43 -6.10 -0.01 27.26
C ILE A 43 -4.64 -0.46 27.36
N TRP A 44 -4.06 -0.36 28.54
CA TRP A 44 -2.65 -0.75 28.80
C TRP A 44 -1.65 -0.10 27.84
N GLY A 45 -1.93 1.14 27.39
CA GLY A 45 -1.11 1.87 26.44
C GLY A 45 -1.31 1.47 24.96
N PHE A 46 -2.22 0.54 24.66
CA PHE A 46 -2.65 0.26 23.29
C PHE A 46 -3.83 1.12 22.92
N ASP A 47 -3.73 1.77 21.78
CA ASP A 47 -4.78 2.59 21.18
C ASP A 47 -5.52 1.80 20.10
N LEU A 48 -6.85 1.82 20.13
CA LEU A 48 -7.71 1.30 19.08
C LEU A 48 -8.09 2.41 18.12
N THR A 49 -7.72 2.24 16.86
CA THR A 49 -8.14 3.06 15.73
C THR A 49 -8.67 2.16 14.62
N GLY A 50 -9.32 2.73 13.62
CA GLY A 50 -9.78 1.97 12.48
C GLY A 50 -10.59 2.79 11.51
N HIS A 51 -11.14 2.10 10.50
CA HIS A 51 -12.07 2.71 9.57
C HIS A 51 -13.11 1.71 9.07
N VAL A 52 -14.21 2.23 8.57
CA VAL A 52 -15.22 1.50 7.80
C VAL A 52 -15.19 2.03 6.38
N ASP A 53 -15.16 1.13 5.41
CA ASP A 53 -15.10 1.44 3.99
C ASP A 53 -16.21 0.72 3.22
N VAL A 54 -17.04 1.50 2.51
CA VAL A 54 -18.12 1.01 1.65
C VAL A 54 -18.03 1.71 0.30
N GLY A 55 -18.06 0.97 -0.78
CA GLY A 55 -17.96 1.52 -2.11
C GLY A 55 -18.95 0.93 -3.12
N TYR A 56 -19.10 1.65 -4.22
CA TYR A 56 -19.74 1.19 -5.45
C TYR A 56 -18.85 1.58 -6.61
N SER A 57 -18.58 0.66 -7.53
CA SER A 57 -17.90 0.96 -8.77
C SER A 57 -18.67 0.40 -9.97
N TYR A 58 -18.69 1.19 -11.03
CA TYR A 58 -19.06 0.77 -12.38
C TYR A 58 -17.79 0.49 -13.17
N LEU A 59 -17.77 -0.59 -13.95
CA LEU A 59 -16.67 -0.94 -14.83
C LEU A 59 -17.22 -1.27 -16.24
N SER A 60 -16.66 -0.68 -17.28
CA SER A 60 -17.07 -0.96 -18.66
C SER A 60 -16.60 -2.33 -19.20
N GLY A 61 -15.76 -3.03 -18.44
CA GLY A 61 -15.21 -4.36 -18.70
C GLY A 61 -15.79 -5.41 -17.79
N SER A 62 -15.22 -6.63 -17.85
CA SER A 62 -15.58 -7.74 -16.97
C SER A 62 -14.74 -7.83 -15.70
N GLY A 63 -13.82 -6.88 -15.47
CA GLY A 63 -12.87 -6.92 -14.36
C GLY A 63 -11.75 -7.94 -14.53
N LYS A 64 -11.52 -8.41 -15.78
CA LYS A 64 -10.48 -9.42 -16.06
C LYS A 64 -9.67 -9.11 -17.31
N PHE A 65 -8.41 -9.50 -17.25
CA PHE A 65 -7.59 -9.65 -18.45
C PHE A 65 -7.97 -10.91 -19.24
N VAL A 66 -7.56 -10.96 -20.51
CA VAL A 66 -7.70 -12.15 -21.36
C VAL A 66 -6.98 -13.38 -20.79
N SER A 67 -6.03 -13.19 -19.90
CA SER A 67 -5.35 -14.25 -19.13
C SER A 67 -6.23 -14.87 -18.02
N GLY A 68 -7.37 -14.26 -17.70
CA GLY A 68 -8.23 -14.64 -16.58
C GLY A 68 -7.84 -14.02 -15.24
N VAL A 69 -6.71 -13.35 -15.15
CA VAL A 69 -6.30 -12.58 -13.96
C VAL A 69 -7.23 -11.36 -13.83
N ASN A 70 -7.59 -11.00 -12.60
CA ASN A 70 -8.35 -9.77 -12.35
C ASN A 70 -7.52 -8.57 -12.78
N ASP A 71 -8.15 -7.56 -13.37
CA ASP A 71 -7.53 -6.30 -13.78
C ASP A 71 -7.67 -5.19 -12.70
N ARG A 72 -8.28 -5.54 -11.58
CA ARG A 72 -8.38 -4.76 -10.34
C ARG A 72 -8.04 -5.64 -9.16
N VAL A 73 -7.42 -5.09 -8.13
CA VAL A 73 -7.01 -5.86 -6.96
C VAL A 73 -7.97 -5.63 -5.79
N PHE A 74 -8.29 -4.38 -5.44
CA PHE A 74 -9.19 -4.04 -4.35
C PHE A 74 -10.62 -3.78 -4.84
N ASP A 75 -10.79 -3.02 -5.90
CA ASP A 75 -12.07 -2.70 -6.55
C ASP A 75 -12.45 -3.71 -7.64
N TYR A 76 -12.16 -5.02 -7.41
CA TYR A 76 -12.42 -6.10 -8.37
C TYR A 76 -13.91 -6.48 -8.48
N LYS A 77 -14.74 -6.09 -7.52
CA LYS A 77 -16.19 -6.18 -7.61
C LYS A 77 -16.73 -4.88 -8.21
N HIS A 78 -17.50 -4.99 -9.27
CA HIS A 78 -18.10 -3.85 -9.96
C HIS A 78 -19.60 -4.08 -10.19
N ASP A 79 -20.31 -2.99 -10.54
CA ASP A 79 -21.77 -2.96 -10.77
C ASP A 79 -22.60 -3.39 -9.53
N THR A 80 -22.00 -3.23 -8.35
CA THR A 80 -22.65 -3.53 -7.07
C THR A 80 -22.03 -2.69 -5.96
N ALA A 81 -22.83 -2.30 -5.00
CA ALA A 81 -22.33 -1.77 -3.74
C ALA A 81 -21.79 -2.92 -2.88
N TYR A 82 -20.65 -2.74 -2.26
CA TYR A 82 -20.10 -3.73 -1.35
C TYR A 82 -19.28 -3.13 -0.23
N PHE A 83 -19.11 -3.93 0.79
CA PHE A 83 -18.35 -3.61 1.98
C PHE A 83 -16.87 -3.97 1.73
N HIS A 84 -16.03 -2.95 1.61
CA HIS A 84 -14.59 -3.10 1.43
C HIS A 84 -13.95 -3.62 2.69
N ALA A 85 -14.03 -2.81 3.75
CA ALA A 85 -13.37 -3.12 5.00
C ALA A 85 -14.06 -2.52 6.24
N LEU A 86 -14.03 -3.26 7.33
CA LEU A 86 -13.87 -2.77 8.69
C LEU A 86 -12.43 -3.11 9.09
N ASP A 87 -11.64 -2.10 9.30
CA ASP A 87 -10.26 -2.23 9.75
C ASP A 87 -10.15 -1.84 11.23
N LEU A 88 -9.50 -2.69 12.00
CA LEU A 88 -9.32 -2.51 13.45
C LEU A 88 -7.84 -2.65 13.80
N THR A 89 -7.24 -1.57 14.29
CA THR A 89 -5.83 -1.54 14.66
C THR A 89 -5.67 -1.24 16.14
N PHE A 90 -5.06 -2.18 16.86
CA PHE A 90 -4.54 -1.99 18.21
C PHE A 90 -3.04 -1.77 18.12
N THR A 91 -2.54 -0.63 18.58
CA THR A 91 -1.12 -0.30 18.48
C THR A 91 -0.58 0.33 19.74
N ASN A 92 0.63 -0.09 20.11
CA ASN A 92 1.50 0.54 21.08
C ASN A 92 2.94 0.36 20.64
N THR A 93 3.64 1.44 20.27
CA THR A 93 5.02 1.41 19.77
C THR A 93 5.84 2.49 20.49
N PRO A 94 6.18 2.30 21.77
CA PRO A 94 6.88 3.30 22.56
C PRO A 94 8.33 3.50 22.09
N ASP A 95 8.89 4.70 22.28
CA ASP A 95 10.28 5.00 21.94
C ASP A 95 11.27 4.06 22.67
N ASN A 96 10.91 3.64 23.89
CA ASN A 96 11.70 2.73 24.69
C ASN A 96 10.80 1.69 25.37
N GLY A 97 11.14 0.42 25.20
CA GLY A 97 10.41 -0.70 25.80
C GLY A 97 9.63 -1.55 24.80
N TRP A 98 8.84 -2.44 25.35
CA TRP A 98 8.04 -3.40 24.59
C TRP A 98 6.68 -2.84 24.21
N GLY A 99 6.21 -3.25 23.03
CA GLY A 99 4.90 -2.96 22.52
C GLY A 99 4.53 -3.93 21.42
N GLY A 100 3.62 -3.51 20.53
CA GLY A 100 3.19 -4.31 19.40
C GLY A 100 2.07 -3.68 18.62
N LEU A 101 1.64 -4.37 17.59
CA LEU A 101 0.52 -4.00 16.77
C LEU A 101 -0.27 -5.25 16.38
N VAL A 102 -1.59 -5.14 16.43
CA VAL A 102 -2.53 -6.09 15.85
C VAL A 102 -3.50 -5.32 14.98
N ASP A 103 -3.59 -5.71 13.72
CA ASP A 103 -4.39 -5.08 12.68
C ASP A 103 -5.19 -6.15 11.96
N VAL A 104 -6.51 -6.02 11.96
CA VAL A 104 -7.44 -6.98 11.38
C VAL A 104 -8.34 -6.28 10.39
N THR A 105 -8.33 -6.75 9.15
CA THR A 105 -9.22 -6.32 8.08
C THR A 105 -10.37 -7.32 7.94
N ILE A 106 -11.61 -6.82 8.03
CA ILE A 106 -12.85 -7.59 7.87
C ILE A 106 -13.60 -7.02 6.68
N GLY A 107 -13.84 -7.80 5.64
CA GLY A 107 -14.51 -7.37 4.42
C GLY A 107 -13.88 -7.95 3.17
N LYS A 108 -14.19 -7.35 2.03
CA LYS A 108 -13.71 -7.84 0.72
C LYS A 108 -12.23 -7.60 0.49
N ASP A 109 -11.66 -6.56 1.07
CA ASP A 109 -10.24 -6.26 0.94
C ASP A 109 -9.37 -7.33 1.62
N ALA A 110 -9.90 -8.02 2.63
CA ALA A 110 -9.25 -9.18 3.22
C ALA A 110 -8.90 -10.26 2.17
N ASP A 111 -9.74 -10.46 1.15
CA ASP A 111 -9.44 -11.40 0.05
C ASP A 111 -8.23 -10.97 -0.78
N ALA A 112 -8.07 -9.66 -1.00
CA ALA A 112 -6.98 -9.10 -1.82
C ALA A 112 -5.62 -9.19 -1.11
N ILE A 113 -5.61 -8.98 0.21
CA ILE A 113 -4.39 -8.89 1.03
C ILE A 113 -4.00 -10.18 1.72
N ALA A 114 -4.86 -11.21 1.69
CA ALA A 114 -4.61 -12.49 2.36
C ALA A 114 -3.25 -13.08 1.98
N ALA A 115 -2.36 -13.22 2.95
CA ALA A 115 -1.05 -13.81 2.75
C ALA A 115 -1.12 -15.34 2.77
N TYR A 116 -0.24 -15.99 1.98
CA TYR A 116 -0.12 -17.45 2.00
C TYR A 116 0.24 -17.97 3.39
N GLY A 117 -0.51 -18.94 3.88
CA GLY A 117 -0.27 -19.58 5.18
C GLY A 117 -0.87 -18.88 6.39
N THR A 118 -1.47 -17.68 6.24
CA THR A 118 -2.10 -16.98 7.38
C THR A 118 -3.41 -17.67 7.78
N ILE A 119 -4.39 -17.70 6.89
CA ILE A 119 -5.69 -18.37 7.11
C ILE A 119 -5.80 -19.59 6.21
N SER A 120 -5.26 -19.52 5.01
CA SER A 120 -5.22 -20.65 4.08
C SER A 120 -3.90 -20.69 3.31
N LYS A 121 -3.65 -21.82 2.64
CA LYS A 121 -2.49 -21.99 1.75
C LYS A 121 -2.80 -21.56 0.31
N SER A 122 -3.84 -20.77 0.12
CA SER A 122 -4.15 -20.11 -1.13
C SER A 122 -4.14 -18.60 -0.92
N LYS A 123 -3.76 -17.85 -1.96
CA LYS A 123 -3.70 -16.39 -1.92
C LYS A 123 -4.83 -15.80 -2.77
N GLY A 124 -5.56 -14.85 -2.19
CA GLY A 124 -6.47 -13.96 -2.88
C GLY A 124 -7.70 -14.64 -3.53
N PRO A 125 -8.57 -13.83 -4.16
CA PRO A 125 -9.84 -14.26 -4.70
C PRO A 125 -9.72 -15.21 -5.92
N ALA A 126 -8.56 -15.26 -6.58
CA ALA A 126 -8.32 -16.11 -7.76
C ALA A 126 -8.49 -17.62 -7.49
N ASN A 127 -8.42 -18.04 -6.22
CA ASN A 127 -8.55 -19.46 -5.83
C ASN A 127 -9.90 -19.80 -5.20
N GLY A 128 -10.90 -18.91 -5.28
CA GLY A 128 -12.25 -19.17 -4.78
C GLY A 128 -12.38 -19.20 -3.25
N ALA A 129 -11.33 -18.91 -2.53
CA ALA A 129 -11.39 -18.77 -1.08
C ALA A 129 -11.90 -17.37 -0.75
N ASN A 130 -13.09 -17.26 -0.19
CA ASN A 130 -13.62 -16.00 0.32
C ASN A 130 -13.14 -15.84 1.77
N HIS A 131 -12.06 -15.12 1.95
CA HIS A 131 -11.55 -14.74 3.27
C HIS A 131 -12.11 -13.35 3.59
N TYR A 132 -13.19 -13.29 4.35
CA TYR A 132 -13.73 -12.02 4.81
C TYR A 132 -13.01 -11.45 6.03
N VAL A 133 -11.96 -12.11 6.49
CA VAL A 133 -11.14 -11.68 7.63
C VAL A 133 -9.67 -11.99 7.33
N ASP A 134 -8.81 -11.01 7.45
CA ASP A 134 -7.35 -11.18 7.40
C ASP A 134 -6.69 -10.50 8.61
N PRO A 135 -5.87 -11.23 9.39
CA PRO A 135 -4.94 -10.59 10.31
C PRO A 135 -3.82 -9.94 9.48
N THR A 136 -4.06 -8.69 9.08
CA THR A 136 -3.24 -7.95 8.11
C THR A 136 -1.86 -7.69 8.67
N GLN A 137 -1.79 -7.30 9.94
CA GLN A 137 -0.54 -7.15 10.67
C GLN A 137 -0.70 -7.69 12.10
N PHE A 138 0.34 -8.36 12.58
CA PHE A 138 0.50 -8.68 14.00
C PHE A 138 1.98 -8.89 14.29
N PHE A 139 2.54 -8.03 15.11
CA PHE A 139 3.95 -8.12 15.48
C PHE A 139 4.19 -7.64 16.91
N VAL A 140 5.25 -8.16 17.48
CA VAL A 140 5.86 -7.63 18.69
C VAL A 140 6.83 -6.52 18.29
N TYR A 141 6.85 -5.45 19.06
CA TYR A 141 7.71 -4.29 18.88
C TYR A 141 8.63 -4.14 20.10
N TYR A 142 9.86 -3.72 19.87
CA TYR A 142 10.77 -3.24 20.89
C TYR A 142 11.46 -1.96 20.44
N GLY A 143 11.28 -0.88 21.20
CA GLY A 143 11.94 0.39 21.00
C GLY A 143 13.14 0.53 21.94
N ALA A 144 14.22 1.08 21.42
CA ALA A 144 15.41 1.54 22.16
C ALA A 144 16.01 2.69 21.35
N ALA A 145 15.35 3.86 21.39
CA ALA A 145 15.68 4.99 20.52
C ALA A 145 17.19 5.30 20.53
N PRO A 146 17.80 5.47 19.34
CA PRO A 146 17.21 5.66 17.99
C PRO A 146 16.93 4.34 17.21
N PHE A 147 16.95 3.19 17.84
CA PHE A 147 16.74 1.87 17.27
C PHE A 147 15.34 1.34 17.60
N SER A 148 14.75 0.60 16.69
CA SER A 148 13.56 -0.23 16.93
C SER A 148 13.62 -1.53 16.14
N ILE A 149 12.90 -2.54 16.61
CA ILE A 149 12.76 -3.85 15.96
C ILE A 149 11.32 -4.33 16.04
N ILE A 150 10.84 -4.94 14.97
CA ILE A 150 9.56 -5.66 14.91
C ILE A 150 9.79 -7.11 14.51
N ALA A 151 8.97 -8.02 15.05
CA ALA A 151 8.97 -9.43 14.69
C ALA A 151 7.53 -9.92 14.58
N GLY A 152 7.14 -10.44 13.40
CA GLY A 152 5.80 -10.89 13.09
C GLY A 152 5.40 -10.57 11.65
N LYS A 153 4.08 -10.42 11.39
CA LYS A 153 3.55 -10.01 10.09
C LYS A 153 3.34 -8.49 10.07
N TYR A 154 3.84 -7.83 9.02
CA TYR A 154 3.81 -6.38 8.85
C TYR A 154 3.68 -5.98 7.37
N VAL A 155 3.21 -4.76 7.11
CA VAL A 155 3.05 -4.25 5.75
C VAL A 155 4.40 -3.96 5.09
N THR A 156 4.41 -3.98 3.75
CA THR A 156 5.56 -3.58 2.95
C THR A 156 5.94 -2.12 3.20
N ASN A 157 7.20 -1.77 2.94
CA ASN A 157 7.67 -0.38 2.89
C ASN A 157 7.71 0.17 1.45
N ALA A 158 7.36 -0.66 0.46
CA ALA A 158 7.32 -0.28 -0.94
C ALA A 158 5.96 0.32 -1.31
N GLY A 159 5.98 1.24 -2.28
CA GLY A 159 4.79 1.86 -2.86
C GLY A 159 4.40 3.20 -2.27
N ALA A 160 3.77 4.03 -3.11
CA ALA A 160 3.21 5.32 -2.72
C ALA A 160 1.83 5.20 -2.06
N GLU A 161 1.12 4.11 -2.33
CA GLU A 161 -0.18 3.76 -1.74
C GLU A 161 -0.03 2.73 -0.63
N VAL A 162 -1.09 2.56 0.17
CA VAL A 162 -1.15 1.64 1.30
C VAL A 162 -2.36 0.70 1.19
N ILE A 163 -2.38 -0.35 2.01
CA ILE A 163 -3.50 -1.30 2.06
C ILE A 163 -4.78 -0.59 2.53
N LYS A 164 -4.68 0.23 3.57
CA LYS A 164 -5.82 0.90 4.19
C LYS A 164 -6.31 2.08 3.36
N SER A 165 -7.60 2.07 2.99
CA SER A 165 -8.21 3.11 2.16
C SER A 165 -8.10 4.51 2.75
N ASP A 166 -8.11 4.65 4.06
CA ASP A 166 -8.01 5.94 4.75
C ASP A 166 -6.62 6.59 4.65
N GLY A 167 -5.60 5.83 4.23
CA GLY A 167 -4.25 6.30 3.94
C GLY A 167 -4.04 6.77 2.50
N ASP A 168 -4.99 6.52 1.59
CA ASP A 168 -4.89 6.87 0.18
C ASP A 168 -5.76 8.07 -0.18
N THR A 169 -5.52 8.66 -1.34
CA THR A 169 -6.27 9.83 -1.83
C THR A 169 -7.22 9.50 -2.97
N ASN A 170 -7.06 8.32 -3.58
CA ASN A 170 -7.90 7.77 -4.63
C ASN A 170 -8.71 6.58 -4.06
N TYR A 171 -9.86 6.28 -4.69
CA TYR A 171 -10.66 5.10 -4.37
C TYR A 171 -10.00 3.83 -4.90
N SER A 172 -9.75 3.77 -6.21
CA SER A 172 -9.06 2.62 -6.80
C SER A 172 -7.55 2.68 -6.51
N ARG A 173 -6.94 1.51 -6.31
CA ARG A 173 -5.49 1.42 -6.16
C ARG A 173 -4.79 1.55 -7.50
N SER A 174 -3.55 2.04 -7.45
CA SER A 174 -2.67 2.13 -8.61
C SER A 174 -2.33 0.75 -9.19
N ILE A 175 -1.92 0.73 -10.46
CA ILE A 175 -1.40 -0.47 -11.11
C ILE A 175 -0.13 -0.93 -10.37
N LEU A 176 0.74 0.02 -10.01
CA LEU A 176 1.99 -0.29 -9.31
C LEU A 176 1.71 -0.96 -7.96
N PHE A 177 0.82 -0.39 -7.15
CA PHE A 177 0.47 -0.98 -5.85
C PHE A 177 -0.11 -2.39 -6.00
N GLY A 178 -1.01 -2.57 -6.97
CA GLY A 178 -1.69 -3.87 -7.17
C GLY A 178 -0.82 -4.97 -7.77
N TYR A 179 0.13 -4.60 -8.65
CA TYR A 179 0.85 -5.60 -9.47
C TYR A 179 2.36 -5.54 -9.37
N ALA A 180 2.99 -4.42 -8.97
CA ALA A 180 4.43 -4.32 -8.98
C ALA A 180 5.09 -4.80 -7.68
N ILE A 181 4.42 -4.65 -6.54
CA ILE A 181 4.97 -4.80 -5.20
C ILE A 181 4.25 -5.87 -4.36
N PRO A 182 4.84 -6.34 -3.23
CA PRO A 182 4.12 -7.12 -2.20
C PRO A 182 3.27 -6.23 -1.31
N PHE A 183 2.27 -6.80 -0.61
CA PHE A 183 1.46 -6.10 0.39
C PHE A 183 2.01 -6.28 1.81
N THR A 184 2.37 -7.53 2.16
CA THR A 184 2.81 -7.88 3.52
C THR A 184 4.02 -8.80 3.53
N HIS A 185 4.72 -8.80 4.65
CA HIS A 185 5.84 -9.69 4.95
C HIS A 185 5.69 -10.27 6.35
N THR A 186 6.27 -11.44 6.58
CA THR A 186 6.41 -12.02 7.92
C THR A 186 7.87 -12.26 8.21
N GLY A 187 8.38 -11.73 9.31
CA GLY A 187 9.81 -11.84 9.61
C GLY A 187 10.24 -10.87 10.71
N VAL A 188 11.46 -10.40 10.57
CA VAL A 188 12.08 -9.45 11.51
C VAL A 188 12.59 -8.26 10.70
N ARG A 189 12.22 -7.05 11.13
CA ARG A 189 12.70 -5.78 10.57
C ARG A 189 13.26 -4.92 11.69
N ALA A 190 14.49 -4.45 11.51
CA ALA A 190 15.12 -3.45 12.37
C ALA A 190 15.12 -2.10 11.67
N THR A 191 14.91 -1.03 12.44
CA THR A 191 14.94 0.36 11.96
C THR A 191 15.89 1.16 12.83
N TYR A 192 16.68 2.04 12.21
CA TYR A 192 17.61 2.92 12.88
C TYR A 192 17.48 4.35 12.37
N LYS A 193 17.14 5.28 13.27
CA LYS A 193 17.11 6.72 12.99
C LYS A 193 18.54 7.27 13.08
N VAL A 194 19.19 7.44 11.92
CA VAL A 194 20.57 7.95 11.84
C VAL A 194 20.65 9.41 12.30
N ASN A 195 19.67 10.22 11.88
CA ASN A 195 19.46 11.62 12.28
C ASN A 195 18.01 12.03 11.92
N ASP A 196 17.69 13.32 12.07
CA ASP A 196 16.34 13.81 11.79
C ASP A 196 15.93 13.72 10.31
N ALA A 197 16.90 13.67 9.40
CA ALA A 197 16.66 13.58 7.97
C ALA A 197 16.75 12.15 7.43
N LEU A 198 17.40 11.21 8.12
CA LEU A 198 17.69 9.89 7.58
C LEU A 198 17.33 8.78 8.58
N THR A 199 16.48 7.90 8.12
CA THR A 199 16.17 6.62 8.78
C THR A 199 16.48 5.48 7.82
N VAL A 200 17.08 4.40 8.30
CA VAL A 200 17.38 3.20 7.53
C VAL A 200 16.71 1.98 8.15
N LEU A 201 16.38 1.00 7.34
CA LEU A 201 15.82 -0.26 7.79
C LEU A 201 16.47 -1.44 7.09
N GLY A 202 16.46 -2.58 7.76
CA GLY A 202 16.87 -3.85 7.19
C GLY A 202 16.14 -5.00 7.88
N GLY A 203 15.88 -6.06 7.12
CA GLY A 203 15.12 -7.19 7.61
C GLY A 203 15.34 -8.46 6.82
N VAL A 204 14.78 -9.53 7.39
CA VAL A 204 14.69 -10.86 6.76
C VAL A 204 13.29 -11.39 6.99
N ASN A 205 12.65 -11.85 5.92
CA ASN A 205 11.27 -12.29 5.95
C ASN A 205 11.02 -13.54 5.09
N GLU A 206 9.81 -14.09 5.20
CA GLU A 206 9.35 -15.32 4.54
C GLU A 206 9.00 -15.12 3.04
N GLY A 207 9.18 -13.90 2.51
CA GLY A 207 8.90 -13.56 1.12
C GLY A 207 7.69 -12.65 0.92
N TRP A 208 7.21 -12.59 -0.31
CA TRP A 208 6.10 -11.74 -0.73
C TRP A 208 4.76 -12.34 -0.32
N ASP A 209 3.98 -11.60 0.46
CA ASP A 209 2.62 -11.97 0.86
C ASP A 209 2.56 -13.41 1.41
N ALA A 210 3.52 -13.76 2.27
CA ALA A 210 3.66 -15.08 2.85
C ALA A 210 3.79 -14.99 4.36
N PHE A 211 2.97 -15.73 5.09
CA PHE A 211 3.12 -15.95 6.52
C PHE A 211 4.13 -17.06 6.81
N GLU A 212 4.12 -18.09 6.01
CA GLU A 212 5.14 -19.15 5.96
C GLU A 212 5.74 -19.18 4.55
N SER A 213 7.06 -19.28 4.42
CA SER A 213 7.70 -19.28 3.10
C SER A 213 7.32 -20.52 2.28
N PRO A 214 6.57 -20.39 1.19
CA PRO A 214 6.26 -21.50 0.32
C PRO A 214 7.50 -21.99 -0.45
N SER A 215 8.51 -21.16 -0.56
CA SER A 215 9.80 -21.49 -1.18
C SER A 215 10.79 -22.11 -0.21
N HIS A 216 10.53 -22.05 1.11
CA HIS A 216 11.47 -22.40 2.19
C HIS A 216 12.80 -21.63 2.09
N ASN A 217 12.75 -20.39 1.62
CA ASN A 217 13.90 -19.49 1.54
C ASN A 217 13.49 -18.12 2.10
N ALA A 218 14.46 -17.45 2.68
CA ALA A 218 14.26 -16.10 3.17
C ALA A 218 14.41 -15.05 2.06
N THR A 219 13.73 -13.93 2.23
CA THR A 219 13.88 -12.71 1.46
C THR A 219 14.54 -11.64 2.34
N VAL A 220 15.57 -10.99 1.81
CA VAL A 220 16.22 -9.84 2.45
C VAL A 220 15.46 -8.59 2.10
N GLU A 221 15.27 -7.72 3.08
CA GLU A 221 14.68 -6.40 2.95
C GLU A 221 15.72 -5.34 3.35
N LEU A 222 15.85 -4.31 2.53
CA LEU A 222 16.66 -3.12 2.82
C LEU A 222 15.87 -1.89 2.40
N GLY A 223 15.99 -0.80 3.14
CA GLY A 223 15.31 0.42 2.77
C GLY A 223 15.63 1.58 3.71
N GLY A 224 14.91 2.67 3.49
CA GLY A 224 15.03 3.84 4.34
C GLY A 224 14.25 5.04 3.81
N THR A 225 14.19 6.05 4.65
CA THR A 225 13.55 7.33 4.37
C THR A 225 14.58 8.44 4.50
N PHE A 226 14.68 9.27 3.47
CA PHE A 226 15.47 10.51 3.49
C PHE A 226 14.54 11.70 3.33
N ALA A 227 14.38 12.49 4.41
CA ALA A 227 13.52 13.66 4.49
C ALA A 227 14.33 14.87 4.97
N PRO A 228 15.16 15.48 4.08
CA PRO A 228 16.05 16.57 4.45
C PRO A 228 15.32 17.84 4.84
N THR A 229 14.07 17.98 4.41
CA THR A 229 13.19 19.12 4.72
C THR A 229 11.75 18.62 4.93
N LYS A 230 10.86 19.46 5.45
CA LYS A 230 9.43 19.15 5.54
C LYS A 230 8.75 19.06 4.17
N THR A 231 9.35 19.65 3.14
CA THR A 231 8.80 19.71 1.78
C THR A 231 9.22 18.53 0.90
N VAL A 232 10.31 17.83 1.23
CA VAL A 232 10.84 16.73 0.42
C VAL A 232 11.05 15.49 1.28
N SER A 233 10.53 14.37 0.81
CA SER A 233 10.79 13.05 1.37
C SER A 233 11.00 12.04 0.26
N ILE A 234 11.96 11.15 0.45
CA ILE A 234 12.26 10.02 -0.45
C ILE A 234 12.27 8.76 0.38
N VAL A 235 11.48 7.76 -0.03
CA VAL A 235 11.51 6.41 0.52
C VAL A 235 12.07 5.48 -0.56
N ALA A 236 13.01 4.62 -0.20
CA ALA A 236 13.54 3.61 -1.10
C ALA A 236 13.50 2.25 -0.42
N SER A 237 13.16 1.21 -1.19
CA SER A 237 13.05 -0.16 -0.70
C SER A 237 13.63 -1.16 -1.70
N TYR A 238 14.30 -2.17 -1.20
CA TYR A 238 14.77 -3.33 -1.95
C TYR A 238 14.35 -4.61 -1.25
N TYR A 239 13.84 -5.55 -2.04
CA TYR A 239 13.52 -6.90 -1.61
C TYR A 239 14.23 -7.90 -2.53
N GLY A 240 14.92 -8.89 -1.96
CA GLY A 240 15.64 -9.89 -2.77
C GLY A 240 15.69 -11.26 -2.09
N GLY A 241 15.11 -12.27 -2.75
CA GLY A 241 15.06 -13.63 -2.20
C GLY A 241 14.69 -14.68 -3.25
N LYS A 242 14.76 -15.94 -2.88
CA LYS A 242 14.24 -17.03 -3.71
C LYS A 242 12.76 -17.23 -3.46
N GLU A 243 11.96 -17.03 -4.49
CA GLU A 243 10.51 -17.14 -4.46
C GLU A 243 10.03 -18.28 -5.37
N LEU A 244 8.78 -18.73 -5.19
CA LEU A 244 8.15 -19.59 -6.18
C LEU A 244 7.91 -18.82 -7.48
N VAL A 245 8.17 -19.49 -8.62
CA VAL A 245 8.00 -18.89 -9.95
C VAL A 245 6.52 -18.76 -10.34
N THR A 246 5.69 -19.68 -9.87
CA THR A 246 4.24 -19.65 -10.09
C THR A 246 3.48 -19.71 -8.78
N ASN A 247 2.24 -19.25 -8.78
CA ASN A 247 1.41 -19.22 -7.58
C ASN A 247 1.24 -20.61 -6.97
N TYR A 248 2.06 -20.90 -5.97
CA TYR A 248 1.90 -21.92 -4.92
C TYR A 248 1.65 -23.41 -5.21
N PRO A 249 1.92 -24.01 -6.36
CA PRO A 249 2.05 -25.45 -6.36
C PRO A 249 3.35 -25.86 -5.68
N LYS A 250 3.32 -26.81 -4.75
CA LYS A 250 4.51 -27.29 -4.03
C LYS A 250 5.68 -27.75 -4.93
N SER A 251 5.40 -28.01 -6.20
CA SER A 251 6.35 -28.41 -7.25
C SER A 251 6.84 -27.28 -8.13
N ALA A 252 6.45 -26.02 -7.85
CA ALA A 252 6.87 -24.89 -8.66
C ALA A 252 8.39 -24.69 -8.59
N ALA A 253 8.98 -24.31 -9.72
CA ALA A 253 10.35 -23.87 -9.79
C ALA A 253 10.58 -22.69 -8.84
N LYS A 254 11.79 -22.56 -8.30
CA LYS A 254 12.20 -21.47 -7.43
C LYS A 254 13.23 -20.62 -8.17
N GLY A 255 13.02 -19.34 -8.18
CA GLY A 255 13.94 -18.39 -8.80
C GLY A 255 14.12 -17.17 -7.92
N ARG A 256 15.23 -16.46 -8.09
CA ARG A 256 15.45 -15.20 -7.37
C ARG A 256 14.47 -14.15 -7.90
N ARG A 257 13.73 -13.53 -6.96
CA ARG A 257 12.91 -12.34 -7.20
C ARG A 257 13.63 -11.16 -6.60
N ASN A 258 13.68 -10.07 -7.35
CA ASN A 258 14.15 -8.78 -6.87
C ASN A 258 13.10 -7.74 -7.13
N LEU A 259 12.99 -6.78 -6.21
CA LEU A 259 12.21 -5.56 -6.36
C LEU A 259 13.06 -4.38 -5.90
N PHE A 260 13.05 -3.34 -6.67
CA PHE A 260 13.49 -2.01 -6.29
C PHE A 260 12.32 -1.05 -6.43
N ASP A 261 12.01 -0.33 -5.35
CA ASP A 261 10.97 0.69 -5.27
C ASP A 261 11.57 2.01 -4.79
N ILE A 262 11.10 3.11 -5.33
CA ILE A 262 11.42 4.44 -4.85
C ILE A 262 10.20 5.35 -4.95
N VAL A 263 9.90 6.06 -3.85
CA VAL A 263 8.81 7.04 -3.74
C VAL A 263 9.39 8.39 -3.35
N GLY A 264 9.16 9.40 -4.17
CA GLY A 264 9.47 10.79 -3.87
C GLY A 264 8.21 11.58 -3.58
N THR A 265 8.15 12.31 -2.46
CA THR A 265 7.06 13.22 -2.12
C THR A 265 7.58 14.66 -2.07
N PHE A 266 6.85 15.56 -2.72
CA PHE A 266 7.13 16.98 -2.73
C PHE A 266 5.90 17.79 -2.34
N ASN A 267 5.91 18.37 -1.15
CA ASN A 267 4.89 19.30 -0.67
C ASN A 267 5.22 20.69 -1.24
N ALA A 268 4.66 21.00 -2.41
CA ALA A 268 4.91 22.26 -3.12
C ALA A 268 4.33 23.47 -2.38
N THR A 269 3.19 23.28 -1.73
CA THR A 269 2.55 24.24 -0.80
C THR A 269 1.85 23.43 0.29
N ASP A 270 1.25 24.12 1.28
CA ASP A 270 0.43 23.47 2.31
C ASP A 270 -0.80 22.73 1.74
N GLN A 271 -1.21 23.13 0.52
CA GLN A 271 -2.38 22.57 -0.15
C GLN A 271 -2.03 21.60 -1.29
N LEU A 272 -0.81 21.65 -1.85
CA LEU A 272 -0.45 20.89 -3.06
C LEU A 272 0.74 19.98 -2.80
N THR A 273 0.48 18.67 -2.93
CA THR A 273 1.48 17.62 -2.82
C THR A 273 1.60 16.87 -4.13
N PHE A 274 2.83 16.67 -4.58
CA PHE A 274 3.18 15.76 -5.67
C PHE A 274 3.84 14.51 -5.12
N ILE A 275 3.52 13.35 -5.71
CA ILE A 275 4.18 12.08 -5.38
C ILE A 275 4.60 11.43 -6.69
N LEU A 276 5.78 10.84 -6.71
CA LEU A 276 6.29 10.03 -7.82
C LEU A 276 6.77 8.70 -7.27
N ASN A 277 6.28 7.60 -7.81
CA ASN A 277 6.68 6.24 -7.47
C ASN A 277 7.25 5.55 -8.71
N TYR A 278 8.36 4.84 -8.56
CA TYR A 278 8.94 3.99 -9.59
C TYR A 278 9.27 2.62 -9.02
N ASP A 279 8.86 1.59 -9.74
CA ASP A 279 9.14 0.19 -9.43
C ASP A 279 9.89 -0.51 -10.56
N TYR A 280 10.85 -1.33 -10.19
CA TYR A 280 11.47 -2.31 -11.07
C TYR A 280 11.55 -3.66 -10.37
N GLY A 281 11.01 -4.69 -11.01
CA GLY A 281 11.09 -6.06 -10.50
C GLY A 281 11.51 -7.08 -11.54
N ASP A 282 12.09 -8.17 -11.07
CA ASP A 282 12.42 -9.33 -11.88
C ASP A 282 12.23 -10.65 -11.12
N GLN A 283 11.93 -11.70 -11.85
CA GLN A 283 11.80 -13.08 -11.34
C GLN A 283 12.53 -14.04 -12.28
N GLU A 284 13.54 -14.76 -11.77
CA GLU A 284 14.22 -15.81 -12.52
C GLU A 284 13.27 -16.96 -12.88
N GLN A 285 13.50 -17.60 -14.02
CA GLN A 285 12.77 -18.76 -14.54
C GLN A 285 11.26 -18.51 -14.77
N ALA A 286 10.81 -17.26 -14.83
CA ALA A 286 9.41 -16.89 -14.92
C ALA A 286 8.94 -16.44 -16.31
N ALA A 287 9.85 -16.13 -17.21
CA ALA A 287 9.51 -15.83 -18.60
C ALA A 287 9.13 -17.12 -19.35
N ALA A 288 8.28 -16.99 -20.38
CA ALA A 288 7.80 -18.12 -21.18
C ALA A 288 8.93 -18.97 -21.81
N ASN A 289 10.08 -18.37 -22.06
CA ASN A 289 11.29 -19.06 -22.56
C ASN A 289 12.15 -19.68 -21.45
N GLY A 290 11.68 -19.70 -20.20
CA GLY A 290 12.44 -20.16 -19.03
C GLY A 290 13.48 -19.18 -18.50
N GLY A 291 13.58 -18.00 -19.09
CA GLY A 291 14.46 -16.92 -18.66
C GLY A 291 13.88 -16.08 -17.52
N LYS A 292 14.48 -14.92 -17.30
CA LYS A 292 14.06 -13.95 -16.29
C LYS A 292 12.88 -13.12 -16.81
N ALA A 293 11.74 -13.14 -16.08
CA ALA A 293 10.65 -12.21 -16.31
C ALA A 293 10.93 -10.86 -15.62
N LYS A 294 10.48 -9.76 -16.24
CA LYS A 294 10.71 -8.39 -15.79
C LYS A 294 9.43 -7.57 -15.87
N TRP A 295 9.27 -6.67 -14.92
CA TRP A 295 8.25 -5.65 -14.93
C TRP A 295 8.80 -4.34 -14.37
N GLN A 296 8.19 -3.23 -14.77
CA GLN A 296 8.54 -1.91 -14.26
C GLN A 296 7.39 -0.94 -14.46
N GLY A 297 7.35 0.11 -13.68
CA GLY A 297 6.34 1.13 -13.84
C GLY A 297 6.67 2.42 -13.13
N ILE A 298 5.91 3.46 -13.49
CA ILE A 298 5.98 4.77 -12.86
C ILE A 298 4.56 5.28 -12.63
N ALA A 299 4.30 5.81 -11.44
CA ALA A 299 3.05 6.46 -11.06
C ALA A 299 3.32 7.88 -10.56
N GLY A 300 2.55 8.83 -11.04
CA GLY A 300 2.59 10.23 -10.60
C GLY A 300 1.26 10.65 -10.01
N TYR A 301 1.31 11.40 -8.90
CA TYR A 301 0.14 11.89 -8.20
C TYR A 301 0.24 13.41 -7.98
N ALA A 302 -0.91 14.08 -8.06
CA ALA A 302 -1.06 15.47 -7.66
C ALA A 302 -2.30 15.60 -6.77
N ASN A 303 -2.11 15.89 -5.49
CA ASN A 303 -3.16 16.02 -4.49
C ASN A 303 -3.30 17.49 -4.12
N TYR A 304 -4.47 18.08 -4.37
CA TYR A 304 -4.76 19.48 -4.07
C TYR A 304 -5.92 19.61 -3.09
N GLN A 305 -5.62 20.09 -1.89
CA GLN A 305 -6.60 20.44 -0.87
C GLN A 305 -7.17 21.83 -1.20
N ILE A 306 -8.37 21.87 -1.76
CA ILE A 306 -9.03 23.12 -2.17
C ILE A 306 -9.36 23.97 -0.93
N ASN A 307 -9.89 23.32 0.11
CA ASN A 307 -10.18 23.88 1.43
C ASN A 307 -10.34 22.72 2.42
N ASP A 308 -10.73 22.99 3.65
CA ASP A 308 -10.85 21.98 4.72
C ASP A 308 -11.79 20.82 4.38
N GLN A 309 -12.75 21.04 3.46
CA GLN A 309 -13.80 20.07 3.11
C GLN A 309 -13.60 19.42 1.73
N TRP A 310 -12.76 19.95 0.85
CA TRP A 310 -12.66 19.48 -0.52
C TRP A 310 -11.24 19.22 -0.94
N ARG A 311 -10.99 18.05 -1.51
CA ARG A 311 -9.71 17.66 -2.12
C ARG A 311 -9.94 17.09 -3.51
N VAL A 312 -9.04 17.44 -4.43
CA VAL A 312 -8.93 16.82 -5.75
C VAL A 312 -7.61 16.07 -5.82
N SER A 313 -7.68 14.84 -6.32
CA SER A 313 -6.50 13.97 -6.50
C SER A 313 -6.45 13.48 -7.94
N LEU A 314 -5.30 13.65 -8.58
CA LEU A 314 -4.98 13.14 -9.91
C LEU A 314 -3.92 12.05 -9.77
N ARG A 315 -4.08 10.95 -10.51
CA ARG A 315 -3.07 9.92 -10.69
C ARG A 315 -2.90 9.60 -12.16
N GLY A 316 -1.69 9.36 -12.60
CA GLY A 316 -1.38 8.85 -13.93
C GLY A 316 -0.26 7.84 -13.84
N GLU A 317 -0.39 6.71 -14.57
CA GLU A 317 0.56 5.60 -14.48
C GLU A 317 0.94 5.05 -15.85
N TYR A 318 2.12 4.46 -15.86
CA TYR A 318 2.61 3.59 -16.93
C TYR A 318 3.22 2.35 -16.31
N PHE A 319 2.78 1.16 -16.74
CA PHE A 319 3.28 -0.13 -16.30
C PHE A 319 3.65 -0.99 -17.51
N ASP A 320 4.86 -1.56 -17.50
CA ASP A 320 5.41 -2.42 -18.55
C ASP A 320 5.62 -3.83 -17.97
N ASP A 321 4.66 -4.73 -18.21
CA ASP A 321 4.77 -6.15 -17.88
C ASP A 321 5.42 -6.88 -19.05
N LYS A 322 6.76 -6.74 -19.18
CA LYS A 322 7.55 -7.16 -20.34
C LYS A 322 7.38 -8.62 -20.74
N ASP A 323 7.14 -9.46 -19.76
CA ASP A 323 7.07 -10.92 -19.94
C ASP A 323 5.69 -11.48 -19.53
N GLY A 324 4.72 -10.61 -19.21
CA GLY A 324 3.37 -10.99 -18.80
C GLY A 324 3.31 -11.70 -17.44
N TYR A 325 4.33 -11.55 -16.62
CA TYR A 325 4.42 -12.31 -15.36
C TYR A 325 3.44 -11.83 -14.30
N ARG A 326 3.13 -10.52 -14.28
CA ARG A 326 2.26 -9.92 -13.27
C ARG A 326 0.78 -9.95 -13.64
N THR A 327 0.46 -9.73 -14.91
CA THR A 327 -0.92 -9.66 -15.42
C THR A 327 -1.33 -10.86 -16.26
N GLY A 328 -0.38 -11.74 -16.60
CA GLY A 328 -0.58 -12.83 -17.55
C GLY A 328 -0.64 -12.39 -19.01
N VAL A 329 -0.39 -11.11 -19.29
CA VAL A 329 -0.37 -10.51 -20.64
C VAL A 329 0.89 -9.69 -20.80
N VAL A 330 1.65 -9.95 -21.85
CA VAL A 330 2.78 -9.07 -22.25
C VAL A 330 2.19 -7.76 -22.73
N GLN A 331 2.30 -6.70 -21.96
CA GLN A 331 1.62 -5.44 -22.26
C GLN A 331 2.30 -4.22 -21.64
N LYS A 332 1.99 -3.06 -22.22
CA LYS A 332 2.22 -1.75 -21.63
C LYS A 332 0.87 -1.14 -21.26
N TRP A 333 0.63 -1.03 -19.97
CA TRP A 333 -0.63 -0.55 -19.41
C TRP A 333 -0.47 0.88 -18.89
N LYS A 334 -1.41 1.74 -19.24
CA LYS A 334 -1.49 3.13 -18.78
C LYS A 334 -2.82 3.36 -18.10
N GLU A 335 -2.83 4.24 -17.11
CA GLU A 335 -4.07 4.72 -16.51
C GLU A 335 -4.02 6.22 -16.24
N ALA A 336 -5.21 6.81 -16.12
CA ALA A 336 -5.42 8.15 -15.59
C ALA A 336 -6.67 8.17 -14.72
N THR A 337 -6.54 8.68 -13.51
CA THR A 337 -7.58 8.71 -12.48
C THR A 337 -7.76 10.13 -11.94
N LEU A 338 -9.02 10.54 -11.79
CA LEU A 338 -9.43 11.77 -11.11
C LEU A 338 -10.38 11.41 -9.98
N THR A 339 -10.07 11.86 -8.78
CA THR A 339 -10.89 11.68 -7.58
C THR A 339 -11.23 13.04 -6.97
N LEU A 340 -12.50 13.26 -6.67
CA LEU A 340 -12.99 14.38 -5.86
C LEU A 340 -13.41 13.82 -4.50
N ALA A 341 -12.82 14.32 -3.43
CA ALA A 341 -13.15 13.93 -2.06
C ALA A 341 -13.86 15.08 -1.32
N TYR A 342 -14.94 14.76 -0.62
CA TYR A 342 -15.65 15.61 0.31
C TYR A 342 -15.43 15.12 1.74
N LEU A 343 -14.91 15.99 2.61
CA LEU A 343 -14.54 15.74 4.00
C LEU A 343 -15.44 16.58 4.92
N PRO A 344 -16.70 16.16 5.17
CA PRO A 344 -17.65 16.94 6.00
C PRO A 344 -17.21 17.09 7.46
N ALA A 345 -16.45 16.13 7.97
CA ALA A 345 -15.84 16.10 9.30
C ALA A 345 -14.52 15.30 9.24
N LYS A 346 -13.75 15.33 10.31
CA LYS A 346 -12.45 14.62 10.38
C LYS A 346 -12.57 13.09 10.21
N GLU A 347 -13.70 12.56 10.69
CA GLU A 347 -14.01 11.14 10.68
C GLU A 347 -14.58 10.67 9.34
N TRP A 348 -15.09 11.57 8.50
CA TRP A 348 -15.80 11.22 7.28
C TRP A 348 -15.07 11.68 6.03
N GLU A 349 -15.01 10.80 5.05
CA GLU A 349 -14.54 11.11 3.71
C GLU A 349 -15.43 10.41 2.67
N ILE A 350 -15.93 11.17 1.69
CA ILE A 350 -16.73 10.66 0.57
C ILE A 350 -15.95 10.96 -0.69
N ARG A 351 -15.64 9.94 -1.47
CA ARG A 351 -14.90 10.06 -2.74
C ARG A 351 -15.78 9.72 -3.93
N ALA A 352 -15.67 10.52 -4.98
CA ALA A 352 -16.19 10.20 -6.31
C ALA A 352 -15.01 10.15 -7.27
N GLU A 353 -14.91 9.08 -8.04
CA GLU A 353 -13.75 8.79 -8.89
C GLU A 353 -14.18 8.42 -10.30
N VAL A 354 -13.37 8.83 -11.27
CA VAL A 354 -13.39 8.32 -12.65
C VAL A 354 -11.99 7.90 -13.05
N ARG A 355 -11.88 6.76 -13.76
CA ARG A 355 -10.61 6.19 -14.20
C ARG A 355 -10.72 5.65 -15.62
N VAL A 356 -9.65 5.82 -16.37
CA VAL A 356 -9.49 5.29 -17.73
C VAL A 356 -8.21 4.46 -17.78
N ASP A 357 -8.31 3.25 -18.31
CA ASP A 357 -7.19 2.32 -18.51
C ASP A 357 -7.01 2.04 -19.99
N ARG A 358 -5.76 1.94 -20.43
CA ARG A 358 -5.40 1.62 -21.81
C ARG A 358 -4.17 0.72 -21.86
N SER A 359 -4.30 -0.41 -22.56
CA SER A 359 -3.19 -1.29 -22.91
C SER A 359 -2.79 -1.10 -24.38
N ASP A 360 -1.53 -1.35 -24.72
CA ASP A 360 -1.06 -1.48 -26.10
C ASP A 360 -1.50 -2.80 -26.76
N GLN A 361 -2.10 -3.71 -25.97
CA GLN A 361 -2.69 -4.97 -26.40
C GLN A 361 -4.20 -4.96 -26.17
N SER A 362 -4.93 -5.86 -26.82
CA SER A 362 -6.33 -6.15 -26.44
C SER A 362 -6.35 -7.02 -25.17
N ALA A 363 -5.88 -6.44 -24.07
CA ALA A 363 -5.59 -7.16 -22.82
C ALA A 363 -6.82 -7.36 -21.92
N PHE A 364 -7.79 -6.43 -21.97
CA PHE A 364 -9.00 -6.49 -21.13
C PHE A 364 -10.11 -7.29 -21.80
N LEU A 365 -11.04 -7.81 -21.02
CA LEU A 365 -12.29 -8.38 -21.51
C LEU A 365 -13.46 -7.37 -21.34
N LYS A 366 -14.30 -7.25 -22.37
CA LYS A 366 -15.54 -6.47 -22.26
C LYS A 366 -16.51 -7.14 -21.25
N SER A 367 -17.61 -6.48 -20.95
CA SER A 367 -18.66 -6.95 -20.03
C SER A 367 -19.24 -8.32 -20.39
N ASP A 368 -19.13 -8.77 -21.65
CA ASP A 368 -19.50 -10.13 -22.09
C ASP A 368 -18.51 -11.21 -21.62
N SER A 369 -17.39 -10.83 -20.99
CA SER A 369 -16.31 -11.69 -20.52
C SER A 369 -15.61 -12.53 -21.59
N VAL A 370 -15.81 -12.20 -22.86
CA VAL A 370 -15.29 -12.96 -24.02
C VAL A 370 -14.56 -12.05 -25.01
N THR A 371 -15.07 -10.86 -25.30
CA THR A 371 -14.52 -9.96 -26.33
C THR A 371 -13.33 -9.18 -25.79
N PRO A 372 -12.12 -9.34 -26.38
CA PRO A 372 -10.95 -8.55 -25.96
C PRO A 372 -11.08 -7.06 -26.34
N THR A 373 -10.48 -6.20 -25.53
CA THR A 373 -10.40 -4.75 -25.76
C THR A 373 -9.10 -4.18 -25.18
N SER A 374 -8.63 -3.10 -25.75
CA SER A 374 -7.44 -2.38 -25.26
C SER A 374 -7.79 -1.22 -24.31
N ASN A 375 -9.06 -0.92 -24.11
CA ASN A 375 -9.51 0.20 -23.31
C ASN A 375 -10.58 -0.23 -22.32
N GLN A 376 -10.56 0.39 -21.15
CA GLN A 376 -11.52 0.21 -20.08
C GLN A 376 -11.72 1.54 -19.35
N HIS A 377 -12.89 1.78 -18.81
CA HIS A 377 -13.15 2.92 -17.93
C HIS A 377 -14.02 2.50 -16.76
N SER A 378 -13.84 3.18 -15.65
CA SER A 378 -14.63 2.97 -14.45
C SER A 378 -15.04 4.30 -13.81
N ALA A 379 -16.11 4.24 -13.02
CA ALA A 379 -16.54 5.31 -12.14
C ALA A 379 -16.94 4.71 -10.80
N GLY A 380 -16.60 5.37 -9.70
CA GLY A 380 -16.88 4.84 -8.36
C GLY A 380 -17.20 5.91 -7.35
N VAL A 381 -17.85 5.48 -6.29
CA VAL A 381 -18.09 6.28 -5.08
C VAL A 381 -17.72 5.44 -3.87
N GLU A 382 -17.02 6.05 -2.92
CA GLU A 382 -16.58 5.43 -1.68
C GLU A 382 -16.97 6.32 -0.51
N VAL A 383 -17.34 5.70 0.59
CA VAL A 383 -17.61 6.36 1.88
C VAL A 383 -16.74 5.72 2.93
N LEU A 384 -15.91 6.54 3.56
CA LEU A 384 -15.02 6.18 4.66
C LEU A 384 -15.49 6.83 5.94
N TYR A 385 -15.51 6.06 7.01
CA TYR A 385 -15.66 6.54 8.38
C TYR A 385 -14.44 6.11 9.19
N LYS A 386 -13.70 7.07 9.73
CA LYS A 386 -12.44 6.88 10.48
C LYS A 386 -12.66 7.12 11.96
N PHE A 387 -12.07 6.33 12.82
CA PHE A 387 -12.24 6.42 14.27
C PHE A 387 -10.96 6.03 15.04
#